data_64c9de1c9116edef1c688d6ef583bdd6
#
_entry.id   64c9de1c9116edef1c688d6ef583bdd6
#
_cell.length_a   1.000
_cell.length_b   1.000
_cell.length_c   1.000
_cell.angle_alpha   90.00
_cell.angle_beta   90.00
_cell.angle_gamma   90.00
#
_symmetry.space_group_name_H-M   'P 1'
#
loop_
_entity.id
_entity.type
_entity.pdbx_description
1 polymer ?
#
loop_
_entity_poly.entity_id
_entity_poly.type
_entity_poly.pdbx_seq_one_letter_code
_entity_poly.pdbx_strand_id
1 'polypeptide(L)'
;FMSFFVKSTVVALKNFSLIIIMFDTIELPTWFVAVAAVFASIAAIERALIPSVRWFFRRRMERVVAKVNQRLDRPIEPFKLARRHDMIQRLLYHPDVMQAVNEYAKSESIPENVAFQKATKYAREIVPSFSATAYFTIAVNLARFLCQSMYKVSISQFNQVLNQIEGDATVVFVMNHRSNMDYILFGYLAAKRSALSYAVGEWARVWPLSWLIRALGAFFIRRKSEGLLYRRVLARYVQMATQGGVTQAVFPEGGLS
;
A
#
# COMPACT_ATOMS: atom_id res chain seq x y z
N PHE A 1 -58.79 12.19 35.48
CA PHE A 1 -57.57 12.07 34.61
C PHE A 1 -56.33 12.74 35.25
N MET A 2 -56.48 13.90 35.84
CA MET A 2 -55.37 14.69 36.45
C MET A 2 -54.80 14.00 37.73
N SER A 3 -55.55 13.28 38.51
CA SER A 3 -55.10 12.58 39.70
C SER A 3 -54.19 11.37 39.41
N PHE A 4 -54.38 10.73 38.25
CA PHE A 4 -53.55 9.59 37.84
C PHE A 4 -52.17 10.02 37.36
N PHE A 5 -52.09 11.16 36.70
CA PHE A 5 -50.84 11.72 36.19
C PHE A 5 -49.89 12.18 37.32
N VAL A 6 -50.46 12.82 38.37
CA VAL A 6 -49.69 13.30 39.52
C VAL A 6 -49.15 12.12 40.35
N LYS A 7 -49.92 11.00 40.52
CA LYS A 7 -49.46 9.81 41.22
C LYS A 7 -48.33 9.11 40.44
N SER A 8 -48.41 9.03 39.11
CA SER A 8 -47.37 8.41 38.28
C SER A 8 -46.06 9.21 38.30
N THR A 9 -46.15 10.53 38.31
CA THR A 9 -44.93 11.40 38.36
C THR A 9 -44.24 11.37 39.74
N VAL A 10 -45.01 11.29 40.84
CA VAL A 10 -44.49 11.16 42.19
C VAL A 10 -43.82 9.79 42.42
N VAL A 11 -44.37 8.73 41.83
CA VAL A 11 -43.70 7.39 41.91
C VAL A 11 -42.42 7.35 41.06
N ALA A 12 -42.38 8.01 39.90
CA ALA A 12 -41.19 8.10 39.06
C ALA A 12 -40.09 8.90 39.76
N LEU A 13 -40.43 10.05 40.38
CA LEU A 13 -39.49 10.87 41.18
C LEU A 13 -38.97 10.13 42.43
N LYS A 14 -39.82 9.35 43.10
CA LYS A 14 -39.42 8.53 44.27
C LYS A 14 -38.48 7.40 43.90
N ASN A 15 -38.68 6.78 42.73
CA ASN A 15 -37.78 5.76 42.18
C ASN A 15 -36.45 6.36 41.71
N PHE A 16 -36.47 7.56 41.15
CA PHE A 16 -35.26 8.28 40.73
C PHE A 16 -34.43 8.71 41.95
N SER A 17 -35.09 9.15 43.05
CA SER A 17 -34.44 9.48 44.33
C SER A 17 -33.86 8.23 45.00
N LEU A 18 -34.51 7.05 44.90
CA LEU A 18 -34.02 5.77 45.40
C LEU A 18 -32.77 5.28 44.60
N ILE A 19 -32.74 5.53 43.31
CA ILE A 19 -31.58 5.19 42.44
C ILE A 19 -30.39 6.07 42.82
N ILE A 20 -30.59 7.34 43.16
CA ILE A 20 -29.53 8.24 43.62
C ILE A 20 -28.98 7.86 45.01
N ILE A 21 -29.81 7.33 45.90
CA ILE A 21 -29.40 6.89 47.24
C ILE A 21 -28.67 5.51 47.21
N MET A 22 -28.81 4.72 46.13
CA MET A 22 -28.12 3.44 46.00
C MET A 22 -26.69 3.56 45.44
N PHE A 23 -26.26 4.73 45.04
CA PHE A 23 -24.84 5.04 44.86
C PHE A 23 -24.24 5.48 46.17
N ASP A 24 -23.91 4.52 47.06
CA ASP A 24 -22.92 4.75 48.07
C ASP A 24 -21.75 5.45 47.43
N THR A 25 -21.36 6.61 47.95
CA THR A 25 -20.19 7.35 47.50
C THR A 25 -18.98 6.45 47.74
N ILE A 26 -18.54 5.77 46.68
CA ILE A 26 -17.28 5.03 46.70
C ILE A 26 -16.20 6.07 46.83
N GLU A 27 -15.64 6.22 48.01
CA GLU A 27 -14.46 7.07 48.22
C GLU A 27 -13.27 6.46 47.50
N LEU A 28 -13.14 6.78 46.21
CA LEU A 28 -11.97 6.39 45.43
C LEU A 28 -10.77 7.26 45.87
N PRO A 29 -9.61 6.66 46.12
CA PRO A 29 -8.41 7.42 46.38
C PRO A 29 -8.14 8.44 45.30
N THR A 30 -7.81 9.67 45.64
CA THR A 30 -7.59 10.76 44.68
C THR A 30 -6.54 10.44 43.63
N TRP A 31 -5.52 9.66 43.97
CA TRP A 31 -4.53 9.17 43.02
C TRP A 31 -5.14 8.24 41.96
N PHE A 32 -6.12 7.40 42.35
CA PHE A 32 -6.79 6.48 41.40
C PHE A 32 -7.62 7.27 40.38
N VAL A 33 -8.36 8.30 40.86
CA VAL A 33 -9.13 9.20 39.96
C VAL A 33 -8.20 9.95 39.02
N ALA A 34 -7.06 10.43 39.49
CA ALA A 34 -6.06 11.11 38.69
C ALA A 34 -5.50 10.17 37.59
N VAL A 35 -5.14 8.95 37.96
CA VAL A 35 -4.65 7.93 37.00
C VAL A 35 -5.73 7.57 35.98
N ALA A 36 -6.97 7.33 36.42
CA ALA A 36 -8.09 7.05 35.54
C ALA A 36 -8.37 8.21 34.55
N ALA A 37 -8.30 9.46 35.02
CA ALA A 37 -8.44 10.66 34.20
C ALA A 37 -7.34 10.78 33.16
N VAL A 38 -6.09 10.44 33.50
CA VAL A 38 -4.96 10.42 32.55
C VAL A 38 -5.20 9.34 31.47
N PHE A 39 -5.58 8.12 31.85
CA PHE A 39 -5.87 7.06 30.89
C PHE A 39 -7.08 7.40 29.99
N ALA A 40 -8.14 7.95 30.55
CA ALA A 40 -9.31 8.41 29.79
C ALA A 40 -8.92 9.53 28.81
N SER A 41 -8.05 10.46 29.22
CA SER A 41 -7.55 11.53 28.36
C SER A 41 -6.70 11.00 27.22
N ILE A 42 -5.81 10.05 27.49
CA ILE A 42 -5.00 9.37 26.44
C ILE A 42 -5.92 8.64 25.46
N ALA A 43 -6.89 7.87 25.94
CA ALA A 43 -7.84 7.15 25.09
C ALA A 43 -8.73 8.11 24.26
N ALA A 44 -9.14 9.23 24.83
CA ALA A 44 -9.88 10.27 24.10
C ALA A 44 -9.04 10.94 23.02
N ILE A 45 -7.77 11.23 23.31
CA ILE A 45 -6.80 11.77 22.36
C ILE A 45 -6.56 10.78 21.22
N GLU A 46 -6.32 9.51 21.53
CA GLU A 46 -6.16 8.48 20.50
C GLU A 46 -7.42 8.36 19.63
N ARG A 47 -8.60 8.35 20.23
CA ARG A 47 -9.86 8.16 19.50
C ARG A 47 -10.25 9.37 18.65
N ALA A 48 -9.91 10.58 19.05
CA ALA A 48 -10.24 11.81 18.33
C ALA A 48 -9.14 12.26 17.37
N LEU A 49 -7.86 12.25 17.79
CA LEU A 49 -6.76 12.78 17.00
C LEU A 49 -6.30 11.82 15.88
N ILE A 50 -6.18 10.52 16.15
CA ILE A 50 -5.67 9.58 15.14
C ILE A 50 -6.55 9.54 13.88
N PRO A 51 -7.90 9.46 13.98
CA PRO A 51 -8.76 9.55 12.78
C PRO A 51 -8.66 10.89 12.06
N SER A 52 -8.61 12.01 12.81
CA SER A 52 -8.52 13.37 12.25
C SER A 52 -7.20 13.60 11.52
N VAL A 53 -6.08 13.17 12.11
CA VAL A 53 -4.75 13.25 11.49
C VAL A 53 -4.69 12.35 10.24
N ARG A 54 -5.20 11.13 10.31
CA ARG A 54 -5.28 10.23 9.15
C ARG A 54 -6.14 10.80 8.03
N TRP A 55 -7.29 11.40 8.36
CA TRP A 55 -8.16 12.05 7.40
C TRP A 55 -7.50 13.27 6.75
N PHE A 56 -6.80 14.11 7.54
CA PHE A 56 -6.05 15.26 7.03
C PHE A 56 -4.95 14.86 6.05
N PHE A 57 -4.13 13.86 6.42
CA PHE A 57 -3.10 13.34 5.53
C PHE A 57 -3.69 12.69 4.28
N ARG A 58 -4.79 11.94 4.42
CA ARG A 58 -5.48 11.33 3.29
C ARG A 58 -5.97 12.39 2.30
N ARG A 59 -6.67 13.43 2.76
CA ARG A 59 -7.11 14.54 1.90
C ARG A 59 -5.95 15.29 1.26
N ARG A 60 -4.86 15.46 1.98
CA ARG A 60 -3.66 16.08 1.44
C ARG A 60 -3.05 15.22 0.33
N MET A 61 -2.98 13.91 0.54
CA MET A 61 -2.50 12.96 -0.48
C MET A 61 -3.40 12.91 -1.71
N GLU A 62 -4.71 12.88 -1.54
CA GLU A 62 -5.67 12.91 -2.65
C GLU A 62 -5.49 14.17 -3.51
N ARG A 63 -5.28 15.33 -2.88
CA ARG A 63 -4.99 16.59 -3.61
C ARG A 63 -3.66 16.55 -4.36
N VAL A 64 -2.63 15.95 -3.77
CA VAL A 64 -1.33 15.79 -4.44
C VAL A 64 -1.47 14.86 -5.64
N VAL A 65 -2.14 13.71 -5.47
CA VAL A 65 -2.40 12.76 -6.57
C VAL A 65 -3.21 13.42 -7.68
N ALA A 66 -4.27 14.16 -7.35
CA ALA A 66 -5.08 14.87 -8.33
C ALA A 66 -4.24 15.91 -9.12
N LYS A 67 -3.40 16.67 -8.43
CA LYS A 67 -2.50 17.66 -9.07
C LYS A 67 -1.43 17.01 -9.95
N VAL A 68 -0.92 15.85 -9.55
CA VAL A 68 0.03 15.06 -10.35
C VAL A 68 -0.67 14.49 -11.58
N ASN A 69 -1.86 13.90 -11.42
CA ASN A 69 -2.63 13.32 -12.53
C ASN A 69 -2.98 14.35 -13.62
N GLN A 70 -3.18 15.62 -13.26
CA GLN A 70 -3.39 16.70 -14.24
C GLN A 70 -2.16 16.98 -15.13
N ARG A 71 -0.97 16.54 -14.71
CA ARG A 71 0.30 16.76 -15.41
C ARG A 71 0.82 15.53 -16.15
N LEU A 72 0.17 14.39 -15.92
CA LEU A 72 0.53 13.12 -16.55
C LEU A 72 -0.33 12.90 -17.78
N ASP A 73 0.26 12.38 -18.83
CA ASP A 73 -0.46 11.93 -20.03
C ASP A 73 -1.40 10.75 -19.71
N ARG A 74 -0.99 9.92 -18.73
CA ARG A 74 -1.81 8.83 -18.16
C ARG A 74 -1.89 8.99 -16.65
N PRO A 75 -3.10 9.06 -16.07
CA PRO A 75 -3.26 9.17 -14.62
C PRO A 75 -2.68 7.95 -13.91
N ILE A 76 -2.32 8.12 -12.63
CA ILE A 76 -1.86 7.01 -11.81
C ILE A 76 -3.03 6.04 -11.61
N GLU A 77 -2.82 4.80 -11.97
CA GLU A 77 -3.86 3.78 -11.94
C GLU A 77 -4.35 3.53 -10.49
N PRO A 78 -5.67 3.33 -10.30
CA PRO A 78 -6.25 3.06 -8.99
C PRO A 78 -5.59 1.86 -8.28
N PHE A 79 -5.14 0.88 -9.04
CA PHE A 79 -4.42 -0.29 -8.53
C PHE A 79 -3.17 0.12 -7.72
N LYS A 80 -2.37 1.07 -8.20
CA LYS A 80 -1.18 1.58 -7.48
C LYS A 80 -1.51 2.36 -6.22
N LEU A 81 -2.66 3.03 -6.21
CA LEU A 81 -3.13 3.83 -5.08
C LEU A 81 -3.85 2.98 -4.03
N ALA A 82 -4.17 1.72 -4.34
CA ALA A 82 -4.80 0.79 -3.41
C ALA A 82 -3.89 0.53 -2.19
N ARG A 83 -4.51 0.31 -1.04
CA ARG A 83 -3.76 -0.01 0.18
C ARG A 83 -3.01 -1.32 -0.01
N ARG A 84 -1.73 -1.32 0.35
CA ARG A 84 -0.88 -2.51 0.25
C ARG A 84 -1.48 -3.73 0.95
N HIS A 85 -2.10 -3.53 2.12
CA HIS A 85 -2.76 -4.60 2.84
C HIS A 85 -3.88 -5.25 2.02
N ASP A 86 -4.75 -4.44 1.41
CA ASP A 86 -5.88 -4.91 0.61
C ASP A 86 -5.39 -5.66 -0.64
N MET A 87 -4.31 -5.19 -1.27
CA MET A 87 -3.67 -5.91 -2.40
C MET A 87 -3.11 -7.26 -1.97
N ILE A 88 -2.45 -7.33 -0.80
CA ILE A 88 -1.94 -8.61 -0.27
C ILE A 88 -3.10 -9.57 0.00
N GLN A 89 -4.20 -9.10 0.58
CA GLN A 89 -5.38 -9.95 0.82
C GLN A 89 -5.99 -10.45 -0.49
N ARG A 90 -6.23 -9.57 -1.46
CA ARG A 90 -6.75 -9.96 -2.79
C ARG A 90 -5.86 -10.98 -3.49
N LEU A 91 -4.53 -10.84 -3.35
CA LEU A 91 -3.55 -11.76 -3.91
C LEU A 91 -3.63 -13.14 -3.24
N LEU A 92 -3.63 -13.18 -1.91
CA LEU A 92 -3.60 -14.42 -1.13
C LEU A 92 -4.88 -15.25 -1.28
N TYR A 93 -6.04 -14.59 -1.23
CA TYR A 93 -7.34 -15.27 -1.35
C TYR A 93 -7.77 -15.53 -2.80
N HIS A 94 -6.88 -15.29 -3.77
CA HIS A 94 -7.17 -15.66 -5.14
C HIS A 94 -7.16 -17.18 -5.31
N PRO A 95 -8.13 -17.79 -6.05
CA PRO A 95 -8.23 -19.22 -6.21
C PRO A 95 -6.92 -19.90 -6.64
N ASP A 96 -6.21 -19.33 -7.62
CA ASP A 96 -4.94 -19.89 -8.12
C ASP A 96 -3.85 -19.95 -7.04
N VAL A 97 -3.81 -18.94 -6.15
CA VAL A 97 -2.84 -18.88 -5.05
C VAL A 97 -3.23 -19.86 -3.96
N MET A 98 -4.52 -19.94 -3.61
CA MET A 98 -5.03 -20.91 -2.63
C MET A 98 -4.81 -22.35 -3.10
N GLN A 99 -5.03 -22.62 -4.37
CA GLN A 99 -4.70 -23.92 -4.96
C GLN A 99 -3.22 -24.24 -4.80
N ALA A 100 -2.33 -23.29 -5.14
CA ALA A 100 -0.88 -23.47 -4.99
C ALA A 100 -0.45 -23.65 -3.53
N VAL A 101 -1.13 -23.03 -2.57
CA VAL A 101 -0.92 -23.25 -1.13
C VAL A 101 -1.25 -24.69 -0.76
N ASN A 102 -2.39 -25.20 -1.22
CA ASN A 102 -2.82 -26.58 -0.95
C ASN A 102 -1.90 -27.61 -1.59
N GLU A 103 -1.50 -27.37 -2.85
CA GLU A 103 -0.53 -28.22 -3.55
C GLU A 103 0.83 -28.26 -2.81
N TYR A 104 1.29 -27.08 -2.36
CA TYR A 104 2.54 -26.96 -1.61
C TYR A 104 2.44 -27.66 -0.23
N ALA A 105 1.32 -27.50 0.49
CA ALA A 105 1.11 -28.16 1.76
C ALA A 105 1.18 -29.71 1.64
N LYS A 106 0.58 -30.24 0.57
CA LYS A 106 0.61 -31.68 0.27
C LYS A 106 2.01 -32.17 -0.12
N SER A 107 2.73 -31.42 -0.99
CA SER A 107 4.06 -31.82 -1.48
C SER A 107 5.12 -31.84 -0.37
N GLU A 108 5.03 -30.91 0.57
CA GLU A 108 5.98 -30.78 1.69
C GLU A 108 5.49 -31.53 2.96
N SER A 109 4.31 -32.13 2.91
CA SER A 109 3.68 -32.80 4.06
C SER A 109 3.56 -31.90 5.30
N ILE A 110 3.22 -30.62 5.09
CA ILE A 110 3.05 -29.61 6.13
C ILE A 110 1.59 -29.18 6.25
N PRO A 111 1.15 -28.68 7.43
CA PRO A 111 -0.19 -28.11 7.59
C PRO A 111 -0.45 -26.94 6.65
N GLU A 112 -1.67 -26.80 6.16
CA GLU A 112 -2.08 -25.75 5.22
C GLU A 112 -1.86 -24.34 5.78
N ASN A 113 -2.06 -24.13 7.08
CA ASN A 113 -1.80 -22.86 7.74
C ASN A 113 -0.31 -22.42 7.65
N VAL A 114 0.63 -23.38 7.70
CA VAL A 114 2.06 -23.11 7.55
C VAL A 114 2.38 -22.75 6.10
N ALA A 115 1.82 -23.46 5.14
CA ALA A 115 1.95 -23.15 3.72
C ALA A 115 1.36 -21.75 3.40
N PHE A 116 0.20 -21.41 3.97
CA PHE A 116 -0.43 -20.09 3.83
C PHE A 116 0.42 -18.97 4.45
N GLN A 117 1.05 -19.20 5.61
CA GLN A 117 1.99 -18.24 6.21
C GLN A 117 3.19 -17.99 5.29
N LYS A 118 3.70 -19.04 4.61
CA LYS A 118 4.78 -18.92 3.64
C LYS A 118 4.34 -18.09 2.41
N ALA A 119 3.15 -18.34 1.87
CA ALA A 119 2.57 -17.53 0.80
C ALA A 119 2.39 -16.06 1.23
N THR A 120 1.95 -15.82 2.48
CA THR A 120 1.81 -14.48 3.06
C THR A 120 3.17 -13.76 3.13
N LYS A 121 4.24 -14.46 3.50
CA LYS A 121 5.60 -13.92 3.50
C LYS A 121 6.00 -13.51 2.09
N TYR A 122 5.75 -14.35 1.09
CA TYR A 122 6.03 -14.04 -0.31
C TYR A 122 5.21 -12.86 -0.83
N ALA A 123 3.91 -12.82 -0.54
CA ALA A 123 3.05 -11.70 -0.93
C ALA A 123 3.51 -10.36 -0.32
N ARG A 124 3.90 -10.36 0.96
CA ARG A 124 4.47 -9.17 1.63
C ARG A 124 5.82 -8.75 1.05
N GLU A 125 6.57 -9.66 0.48
CA GLU A 125 7.82 -9.38 -0.17
C GLU A 125 7.61 -8.77 -1.56
N ILE A 126 6.70 -9.34 -2.34
CA ILE A 126 6.41 -8.95 -3.73
C ILE A 126 5.63 -7.65 -3.79
N VAL A 127 4.53 -7.50 -3.04
CA VAL A 127 3.65 -6.34 -3.15
C VAL A 127 4.35 -5.06 -2.66
N PRO A 128 4.52 -4.02 -3.52
CA PRO A 128 5.16 -2.77 -3.17
C PRO A 128 4.30 -1.90 -2.24
N SER A 129 4.91 -0.86 -1.69
CA SER A 129 4.26 0.21 -0.93
C SER A 129 4.38 1.51 -1.70
N PHE A 130 3.67 1.65 -2.81
CA PHE A 130 3.79 2.82 -3.66
C PHE A 130 3.39 4.11 -2.94
N SER A 131 4.21 5.15 -3.12
CA SER A 131 3.95 6.50 -2.65
C SER A 131 4.10 7.49 -3.79
N ALA A 132 2.99 8.04 -4.27
CA ALA A 132 3.00 9.04 -5.34
C ALA A 132 3.89 10.25 -4.99
N THR A 133 3.88 10.71 -3.74
CA THR A 133 4.73 11.82 -3.29
C THR A 133 6.21 11.44 -3.39
N ALA A 134 6.63 10.29 -2.87
CA ALA A 134 8.01 9.84 -2.95
C ALA A 134 8.45 9.66 -4.41
N TYR A 135 7.59 9.09 -5.25
CA TYR A 135 7.87 8.89 -6.66
C TYR A 135 8.08 10.22 -7.41
N PHE A 136 7.09 11.11 -7.40
CA PHE A 136 7.11 12.33 -8.22
C PHE A 136 7.94 13.47 -7.63
N THR A 137 8.12 13.53 -6.30
CA THR A 137 8.88 14.61 -5.66
C THR A 137 10.35 14.25 -5.49
N ILE A 138 10.64 13.01 -5.05
CA ILE A 138 12.03 12.63 -4.73
C ILE A 138 12.66 11.90 -5.92
N ALA A 139 12.06 10.79 -6.37
CA ALA A 139 12.70 9.92 -7.34
C ALA A 139 12.84 10.55 -8.72
N VAL A 140 11.79 11.17 -9.22
CA VAL A 140 11.82 11.82 -10.55
C VAL A 140 12.82 12.98 -10.57
N ASN A 141 12.88 13.79 -9.52
CA ASN A 141 13.82 14.90 -9.45
C ASN A 141 15.27 14.41 -9.30
N LEU A 142 15.49 13.37 -8.48
CA LEU A 142 16.80 12.75 -8.35
C LEU A 142 17.24 12.08 -9.67
N ALA A 143 16.34 11.34 -10.32
CA ALA A 143 16.63 10.72 -11.62
C ALA A 143 16.95 11.76 -12.68
N ARG A 144 16.18 12.86 -12.71
CA ARG A 144 16.46 14.00 -13.61
C ARG A 144 17.84 14.57 -13.36
N PHE A 145 18.18 14.88 -12.10
CA PHE A 145 19.48 15.43 -11.73
C PHE A 145 20.62 14.50 -12.16
N LEU A 146 20.53 13.21 -11.84
CA LEU A 146 21.55 12.23 -12.22
C LEU A 146 21.68 12.07 -13.74
N CYS A 147 20.57 11.96 -14.46
CA CYS A 147 20.60 11.82 -15.92
C CYS A 147 21.15 13.06 -16.60
N GLN A 148 20.78 14.25 -16.15
CA GLN A 148 21.27 15.50 -16.76
C GLN A 148 22.72 15.84 -16.38
N SER A 149 23.19 15.42 -15.21
CA SER A 149 24.57 15.62 -14.76
C SER A 149 25.56 14.66 -15.41
N MET A 150 25.13 13.40 -15.66
CA MET A 150 26.04 12.34 -16.11
C MET A 150 25.91 12.00 -17.60
N TYR A 151 24.78 12.33 -18.22
CA TYR A 151 24.46 11.91 -19.59
C TYR A 151 23.83 13.02 -20.41
N LYS A 152 24.17 13.04 -21.69
CA LYS A 152 23.43 13.82 -22.69
C LYS A 152 22.29 12.95 -23.23
N VAL A 153 21.12 13.05 -22.59
CA VAL A 153 19.95 12.22 -22.96
C VAL A 153 19.33 12.78 -24.24
N SER A 154 19.38 11.98 -25.31
CA SER A 154 18.68 12.26 -26.56
C SER A 154 17.51 11.31 -26.72
N ILE A 155 16.31 11.85 -26.91
CA ILE A 155 15.08 11.07 -27.05
C ILE A 155 14.57 11.24 -28.48
N SER A 156 14.61 10.17 -29.25
CA SER A 156 14.00 10.12 -30.58
C SER A 156 12.80 9.20 -30.57
N GLN A 157 11.74 9.54 -31.30
CA GLN A 157 10.55 8.71 -31.56
C GLN A 157 9.76 8.15 -30.37
N PHE A 158 10.31 8.12 -29.15
CA PHE A 158 9.66 7.58 -27.94
C PHE A 158 8.26 8.19 -27.74
N ASN A 159 8.12 9.49 -27.89
CA ASN A 159 6.85 10.18 -27.74
C ASN A 159 5.85 9.85 -28.88
N GLN A 160 6.33 9.67 -30.10
CA GLN A 160 5.48 9.36 -31.24
C GLN A 160 4.84 7.98 -31.09
N VAL A 161 5.63 6.99 -30.73
CA VAL A 161 5.15 5.60 -30.51
C VAL A 161 4.13 5.54 -29.37
N LEU A 162 4.41 6.21 -28.24
CA LEU A 162 3.49 6.18 -27.10
C LEU A 162 2.17 6.92 -27.35
N ASN A 163 2.16 7.93 -28.21
CA ASN A 163 0.94 8.65 -28.58
C ASN A 163 -0.01 7.82 -29.45
N GLN A 164 0.48 6.75 -30.10
CA GLN A 164 -0.33 5.83 -30.90
C GLN A 164 -1.00 4.74 -30.07
N ILE A 165 -0.61 4.58 -28.81
CA ILE A 165 -1.17 3.57 -27.92
C ILE A 165 -2.47 4.10 -27.29
N GLU A 166 -3.53 3.29 -27.34
CA GLU A 166 -4.83 3.60 -26.72
C GLU A 166 -4.69 3.95 -25.24
N GLY A 167 -5.51 4.89 -24.75
CA GLY A 167 -5.39 5.46 -23.41
C GLY A 167 -5.59 4.45 -22.27
N ASP A 168 -6.37 3.40 -22.51
CA ASP A 168 -6.70 2.32 -21.56
C ASP A 168 -5.79 1.09 -21.67
N ALA A 169 -4.95 1.01 -22.72
CA ALA A 169 -4.04 -0.11 -22.92
C ALA A 169 -2.95 -0.14 -21.84
N THR A 170 -2.70 -1.32 -21.28
CA THR A 170 -1.58 -1.54 -20.36
C THR A 170 -0.27 -1.60 -21.14
N VAL A 171 0.68 -0.73 -20.78
CA VAL A 171 1.97 -0.65 -21.46
C VAL A 171 3.03 -1.45 -20.68
N VAL A 172 3.69 -2.35 -21.40
CA VAL A 172 4.85 -3.09 -20.88
C VAL A 172 6.07 -2.74 -21.71
N PHE A 173 7.05 -2.12 -21.09
CA PHE A 173 8.33 -1.81 -21.72
C PHE A 173 9.28 -2.99 -21.56
N VAL A 174 9.81 -3.46 -22.68
CA VAL A 174 10.82 -4.52 -22.72
C VAL A 174 12.15 -3.87 -23.07
N MET A 175 13.16 -4.05 -22.21
CA MET A 175 14.44 -3.34 -22.33
C MET A 175 15.61 -4.26 -22.03
N ASN A 176 16.75 -4.01 -22.68
CA ASN A 176 18.01 -4.63 -22.33
C ASN A 176 18.55 -4.04 -21.02
N HIS A 177 19.23 -4.84 -20.21
CA HIS A 177 19.78 -4.42 -18.93
C HIS A 177 21.30 -4.45 -18.94
N ARG A 178 21.91 -3.31 -19.23
CA ARG A 178 23.37 -3.16 -19.27
C ARG A 178 23.96 -2.45 -18.06
N SER A 179 23.16 -1.65 -17.37
CA SER A 179 23.58 -0.86 -16.22
C SER A 179 22.47 -0.68 -15.20
N ASN A 180 22.81 -0.55 -13.93
CA ASN A 180 21.85 -0.14 -12.90
C ASN A 180 21.28 1.26 -13.16
N MET A 181 21.92 2.08 -13.99
CA MET A 181 21.41 3.36 -14.44
C MET A 181 20.20 3.24 -15.37
N ASP A 182 19.96 2.08 -15.99
CA ASP A 182 18.82 1.86 -16.89
C ASP A 182 17.49 2.07 -16.15
N TYR A 183 17.40 1.63 -14.88
CA TYR A 183 16.22 1.88 -14.03
C TYR A 183 15.98 3.38 -13.79
N ILE A 184 17.06 4.15 -13.59
CA ILE A 184 16.99 5.58 -13.31
C ILE A 184 16.64 6.35 -14.57
N LEU A 185 17.33 6.05 -15.67
CA LEU A 185 17.08 6.67 -16.97
C LEU A 185 15.64 6.43 -17.44
N PHE A 186 15.19 5.18 -17.36
CA PHE A 186 13.85 4.85 -17.80
C PHE A 186 12.79 5.43 -16.88
N GLY A 187 13.01 5.43 -15.56
CA GLY A 187 12.16 6.11 -14.58
C GLY A 187 12.04 7.62 -14.89
N TYR A 188 13.13 8.27 -15.31
CA TYR A 188 13.13 9.67 -15.76
C TYR A 188 12.34 9.87 -17.06
N LEU A 189 12.50 8.98 -18.05
CA LEU A 189 11.79 9.07 -19.32
C LEU A 189 10.28 8.83 -19.19
N ALA A 190 9.91 7.84 -18.39
CA ALA A 190 8.50 7.48 -18.17
C ALA A 190 7.77 8.45 -17.23
N ALA A 191 8.48 9.21 -16.41
CA ALA A 191 7.92 10.03 -15.33
C ALA A 191 6.92 11.10 -15.78
N LYS A 192 7.00 11.57 -17.01
CA LYS A 192 6.05 12.54 -17.57
C LYS A 192 4.72 11.89 -17.98
N ARG A 193 4.74 10.57 -18.23
CA ARG A 193 3.61 9.88 -18.82
C ARG A 193 2.84 9.02 -17.84
N SER A 194 3.54 8.28 -16.98
CA SER A 194 2.90 7.38 -16.02
C SER A 194 3.85 7.06 -14.87
N ALA A 195 3.29 6.59 -13.76
CA ALA A 195 4.07 5.98 -12.70
C ALA A 195 4.48 4.56 -13.13
N LEU A 196 5.77 4.31 -13.21
CA LEU A 196 6.33 3.03 -13.64
C LEU A 196 6.39 2.01 -12.49
N SER A 197 6.18 0.73 -12.81
CA SER A 197 6.46 -0.40 -11.93
C SER A 197 7.48 -1.33 -12.59
N TYR A 198 8.45 -1.80 -11.85
CA TYR A 198 9.49 -2.69 -12.38
C TYR A 198 9.96 -3.71 -11.34
N ALA A 199 10.45 -4.83 -11.84
CA ALA A 199 11.01 -5.88 -11.02
C ALA A 199 12.46 -5.57 -10.65
N VAL A 200 12.81 -5.72 -9.38
CA VAL A 200 14.16 -5.49 -8.86
C VAL A 200 14.67 -6.76 -8.18
N GLY A 201 15.93 -7.10 -8.44
CA GLY A 201 16.58 -8.26 -7.84
C GLY A 201 16.86 -8.09 -6.35
N GLU A 202 17.28 -9.18 -5.72
CA GLU A 202 17.53 -9.28 -4.27
C GLU A 202 18.60 -8.33 -3.74
N TRP A 203 19.54 -7.90 -4.57
CA TRP A 203 20.63 -7.00 -4.18
C TRP A 203 20.14 -5.67 -3.58
N ALA A 204 18.96 -5.24 -3.97
CA ALA A 204 18.39 -3.97 -3.53
C ALA A 204 17.57 -4.08 -2.21
N ARG A 205 17.62 -5.22 -1.51
CA ARG A 205 16.88 -5.45 -0.26
C ARG A 205 17.55 -4.85 0.98
N VAL A 206 18.61 -4.07 0.82
CA VAL A 206 19.31 -3.43 1.93
C VAL A 206 18.56 -2.16 2.37
N TRP A 207 18.39 -1.98 3.67
CA TRP A 207 17.85 -0.73 4.22
C TRP A 207 18.87 0.41 4.10
N PRO A 208 18.52 1.64 3.74
CA PRO A 208 17.18 2.19 3.46
C PRO A 208 16.71 2.02 2.01
N LEU A 209 17.53 1.49 1.13
CA LEU A 209 17.26 1.36 -0.31
C LEU A 209 15.99 0.54 -0.60
N SER A 210 15.77 -0.54 0.13
CA SER A 210 14.57 -1.38 -0.03
C SER A 210 13.27 -0.64 0.25
N TRP A 211 13.26 0.26 1.24
CA TRP A 211 12.11 1.11 1.52
C TRP A 211 11.85 2.09 0.36
N LEU A 212 12.89 2.78 -0.11
CA LEU A 212 12.79 3.71 -1.22
C LEU A 212 12.28 3.02 -2.49
N ILE A 213 12.87 1.91 -2.88
CA ILE A 213 12.49 1.14 -4.07
C ILE A 213 11.01 0.71 -4.02
N ARG A 214 10.52 0.24 -2.86
CA ARG A 214 9.11 -0.09 -2.68
C ARG A 214 8.19 1.14 -2.76
N ALA A 215 8.63 2.27 -2.22
CA ALA A 215 7.89 3.52 -2.31
C ALA A 215 7.79 4.04 -3.75
N LEU A 216 8.73 3.67 -4.61
CA LEU A 216 8.74 3.95 -6.04
C LEU A 216 7.84 3.00 -6.85
N GLY A 217 7.19 2.02 -6.24
CA GLY A 217 6.31 1.08 -6.91
C GLY A 217 7.02 -0.10 -7.57
N ALA A 218 8.31 -0.29 -7.33
CA ALA A 218 9.02 -1.47 -7.74
C ALA A 218 8.74 -2.65 -6.80
N PHE A 219 8.75 -3.85 -7.34
CA PHE A 219 8.56 -5.08 -6.61
C PHE A 219 9.82 -5.96 -6.66
N PHE A 220 10.09 -6.67 -5.56
CA PHE A 220 11.26 -7.51 -5.49
C PHE A 220 11.00 -8.91 -6.05
N ILE A 221 11.94 -9.39 -6.85
CA ILE A 221 11.94 -10.76 -7.35
C ILE A 221 13.16 -11.52 -6.86
N ARG A 222 12.98 -12.82 -6.62
CA ARG A 222 14.07 -13.75 -6.33
C ARG A 222 14.54 -14.36 -7.63
N ARG A 223 15.83 -14.23 -7.91
CA ARG A 223 16.44 -14.76 -9.14
C ARG A 223 16.64 -16.27 -9.08
N LYS A 224 17.03 -16.80 -7.90
CA LYS A 224 17.14 -18.24 -7.71
C LYS A 224 15.75 -18.83 -7.60
N SER A 225 15.53 -19.90 -8.37
CA SER A 225 14.28 -20.62 -8.47
C SER A 225 13.73 -21.02 -7.09
N GLU A 226 12.93 -20.17 -6.53
CA GLU A 226 12.05 -20.54 -5.42
C GLU A 226 10.95 -21.46 -5.99
N GLY A 227 10.46 -22.38 -5.16
CA GLY A 227 9.50 -23.40 -5.58
C GLY A 227 8.21 -22.87 -6.23
N LEU A 228 7.37 -23.79 -6.64
CA LEU A 228 6.12 -23.52 -7.38
C LEU A 228 5.25 -22.45 -6.70
N LEU A 229 5.12 -22.51 -5.37
CA LEU A 229 4.32 -21.55 -4.60
C LEU A 229 4.76 -20.10 -4.83
N TYR A 230 6.07 -19.80 -4.75
CA TYR A 230 6.56 -18.44 -4.99
C TYR A 230 6.23 -17.96 -6.40
N ARG A 231 6.48 -18.80 -7.40
CA ARG A 231 6.21 -18.46 -8.80
C ARG A 231 4.72 -18.18 -9.05
N ARG A 232 3.82 -18.95 -8.44
CA ARG A 232 2.37 -18.71 -8.54
C ARG A 232 1.94 -17.38 -7.92
N VAL A 233 2.45 -17.07 -6.70
CA VAL A 233 2.18 -15.79 -6.05
C VAL A 233 2.70 -14.62 -6.90
N LEU A 234 3.92 -14.72 -7.44
CA LEU A 234 4.50 -13.68 -8.29
C LEU A 234 3.72 -13.51 -9.60
N ALA A 235 3.43 -14.60 -10.30
CA ALA A 235 2.68 -14.57 -11.55
C ALA A 235 1.31 -13.93 -11.37
N ARG A 236 0.61 -14.29 -10.28
CA ARG A 236 -0.69 -13.69 -9.97
C ARG A 236 -0.59 -12.21 -9.66
N TYR A 237 0.43 -11.76 -8.92
CA TYR A 237 0.64 -10.34 -8.67
C TYR A 237 0.88 -9.56 -9.97
N VAL A 238 1.76 -10.05 -10.86
CA VAL A 238 2.03 -9.43 -12.16
C VAL A 238 0.75 -9.36 -13.00
N GLN A 239 -0.03 -10.44 -13.06
CA GLN A 239 -1.31 -10.47 -13.77
C GLN A 239 -2.30 -9.44 -13.22
N MET A 240 -2.44 -9.35 -11.89
CA MET A 240 -3.31 -8.34 -11.25
C MET A 240 -2.85 -6.91 -11.58
N ALA A 241 -1.54 -6.65 -11.59
CA ALA A 241 -0.99 -5.36 -11.94
C ALA A 241 -1.25 -5.02 -13.42
N THR A 242 -1.08 -5.99 -14.32
CA THR A 242 -1.38 -5.83 -15.76
C THR A 242 -2.87 -5.56 -15.97
N GLN A 243 -3.76 -6.34 -15.36
CA GLN A 243 -5.21 -6.14 -15.44
C GLN A 243 -5.64 -4.80 -14.84
N GLY A 244 -4.91 -4.30 -13.83
CA GLY A 244 -5.12 -2.99 -13.22
C GLY A 244 -4.55 -1.82 -14.01
N GLY A 245 -4.08 -2.04 -15.25
CA GLY A 245 -3.58 -0.99 -16.13
C GLY A 245 -2.18 -0.47 -15.80
N VAL A 246 -1.47 -1.12 -14.86
CA VAL A 246 -0.18 -0.62 -14.37
C VAL A 246 0.88 -0.69 -15.45
N THR A 247 1.46 0.46 -15.79
CA THR A 247 2.63 0.53 -16.69
C THR A 247 3.82 -0.18 -16.05
N GLN A 248 4.37 -1.17 -16.75
CA GLN A 248 5.45 -2.03 -16.26
C GLN A 248 6.69 -1.93 -17.13
N ALA A 249 7.85 -2.21 -16.53
CA ALA A 249 9.10 -2.40 -17.25
C ALA A 249 9.73 -3.73 -16.86
N VAL A 250 10.20 -4.46 -17.85
CA VAL A 250 10.83 -5.77 -17.68
C VAL A 250 12.17 -5.81 -18.41
N PHE A 251 13.13 -6.50 -17.77
CA PHE A 251 14.45 -6.79 -18.32
C PHE A 251 14.55 -8.29 -18.50
N PRO A 252 14.32 -8.82 -19.72
CA PRO A 252 14.23 -10.28 -19.97
C PRO A 252 15.50 -11.03 -19.63
N GLU A 253 16.66 -10.37 -19.75
CA GLU A 253 17.97 -10.95 -19.47
C GLU A 253 18.17 -11.33 -17.99
N GLY A 254 17.32 -10.77 -17.10
CA GLY A 254 17.33 -11.09 -15.66
C GLY A 254 18.60 -10.70 -14.91
N GLY A 255 19.58 -10.12 -15.56
CA GLY A 255 20.85 -9.65 -15.02
C GLY A 255 21.49 -8.61 -15.92
N LEU A 256 22.62 -8.06 -15.48
CA LEU A 256 23.48 -7.22 -16.31
C LEU A 256 24.17 -8.12 -17.36
N SER A 257 24.03 -7.79 -18.61
CA SER A 257 24.67 -8.43 -19.77
C SER A 257 25.87 -7.63 -20.25
#